data_6773d6cc664a66f31f79c40ab65f6ca6
#
_entry.id   6773d6cc664a66f31f79c40ab65f6ca6
#
_cell.length_a   1.000
_cell.length_b   1.000
_cell.length_c   1.000
_cell.angle_alpha   90.00
_cell.angle_beta   90.00
_cell.angle_gamma   90.00
#
_symmetry.space_group_name_H-M   'P 1'
#
loop_
_entity.id
_entity.type
_entity.pdbx_description
1 polymer ?
#
loop_
_entity_poly.entity_id
_entity_poly.type
_entity_poly.pdbx_seq_one_letter_code
_entity_poly.pdbx_strand_id
1 'polypeptide(L)'
;MVAINELAEAEGMAHLLKYDSSHGRFDWDVRQERDVLYVGDDAIRLLHQKELSLLPWGELGVDVVLDCTGVYGKRSDGELHLSAGAKKVLFSHPGGADLDATVIYGVNHQQLQAEHRLVSNGSCTTNCIIPIIKLLDDAYGIESGTVTTIHSAMHDQQVIDAYHPDLRRTRAASQSIIPVDTKLAAGITRIFPQFNDRFEAIAVRVPTINVTAIDLSVKIGRASCRERV
;
A
#
# COMPACT_ATOMS: atom_id res chain seq x y z
N MET A 1 8.88 11.54 -14.34
CA MET A 1 8.89 11.80 -12.86
C MET A 1 9.75 13.04 -12.65
N VAL A 2 9.38 13.96 -11.70
CA VAL A 2 10.11 15.25 -11.53
C VAL A 2 11.18 15.12 -10.45
N ALA A 3 10.81 14.55 -9.31
CA ALA A 3 11.70 14.38 -8.17
C ALA A 3 11.34 13.16 -7.32
N ILE A 4 12.31 12.69 -6.55
CA ILE A 4 12.15 11.69 -5.50
C ILE A 4 12.73 12.28 -4.23
N ASN A 5 11.98 12.19 -3.12
CA ASN A 5 12.50 12.49 -1.80
C ASN A 5 12.75 11.17 -1.05
N GLU A 6 14.00 10.91 -0.74
CA GLU A 6 14.45 9.73 -0.01
C GLU A 6 15.62 10.12 0.89
N LEU A 7 15.67 9.58 2.11
CA LEU A 7 16.71 9.90 3.07
C LEU A 7 18.01 9.10 2.86
N ALA A 8 17.94 8.04 2.03
CA ALA A 8 19.10 7.27 1.64
C ALA A 8 20.03 8.05 0.69
N GLU A 9 21.28 7.67 0.67
CA GLU A 9 22.29 8.23 -0.24
C GLU A 9 21.96 7.91 -1.71
N ALA A 10 22.19 8.87 -2.59
CA ALA A 10 21.85 8.80 -4.01
C ALA A 10 22.44 7.58 -4.74
N GLU A 11 23.68 7.21 -4.40
CA GLU A 11 24.35 6.01 -4.96
C GLU A 11 23.61 4.73 -4.56
N GLY A 12 23.18 4.62 -3.29
CA GLY A 12 22.39 3.50 -2.79
C GLY A 12 21.05 3.39 -3.48
N MET A 13 20.38 4.51 -3.74
CA MET A 13 19.12 4.55 -4.49
C MET A 13 19.30 4.06 -5.94
N ALA A 14 20.33 4.53 -6.63
CA ALA A 14 20.63 4.09 -8.00
C ALA A 14 20.94 2.59 -8.05
N HIS A 15 21.68 2.07 -7.06
CA HIS A 15 21.99 0.65 -6.94
C HIS A 15 20.73 -0.19 -6.70
N LEU A 16 19.89 0.20 -5.75
CA LEU A 16 18.63 -0.53 -5.44
C LEU A 16 17.63 -0.48 -6.58
N LEU A 17 17.59 0.62 -7.36
CA LEU A 17 16.78 0.68 -8.56
C LEU A 17 17.32 -0.26 -9.64
N LYS A 18 18.65 -0.38 -9.77
CA LYS A 18 19.26 -1.22 -10.81
C LYS A 18 19.18 -2.71 -10.51
N TYR A 19 19.24 -3.10 -9.24
CA TYR A 19 19.31 -4.49 -8.80
C TYR A 19 18.26 -4.78 -7.72
N ASP A 20 17.35 -5.68 -8.00
CA ASP A 20 16.31 -6.11 -7.10
C ASP A 20 16.31 -7.63 -6.92
N SER A 21 16.18 -8.11 -5.68
CA SER A 21 16.25 -9.55 -5.37
C SER A 21 15.08 -10.36 -5.93
N SER A 22 13.92 -9.71 -6.13
CA SER A 22 12.70 -10.37 -6.63
C SER A 22 12.55 -10.21 -8.14
N HIS A 23 12.90 -9.05 -8.69
CA HIS A 23 12.69 -8.70 -10.10
C HIS A 23 13.97 -8.79 -10.94
N GLY A 24 15.14 -8.92 -10.28
CA GLY A 24 16.43 -9.03 -10.97
C GLY A 24 16.99 -7.66 -11.36
N ARG A 25 17.67 -7.64 -12.51
CA ARG A 25 18.30 -6.41 -13.01
C ARG A 25 17.31 -5.60 -13.83
N PHE A 26 17.19 -4.32 -13.52
CA PHE A 26 16.40 -3.36 -14.30
C PHE A 26 17.02 -3.10 -15.66
N ASP A 27 16.24 -3.21 -16.73
CA ASP A 27 16.74 -3.19 -18.11
C ASP A 27 17.22 -1.81 -18.59
N TRP A 28 16.66 -0.75 -18.02
CA TRP A 28 17.04 0.61 -18.39
C TRP A 28 18.41 0.98 -17.82
N ASP A 29 19.09 1.89 -18.51
CA ASP A 29 20.30 2.48 -17.97
C ASP A 29 19.98 3.34 -16.75
N VAL A 30 20.71 3.12 -15.65
CA VAL A 30 20.56 3.86 -14.40
C VAL A 30 21.92 4.42 -14.04
N ARG A 31 22.02 5.73 -13.93
CA ARG A 31 23.23 6.43 -13.49
C ARG A 31 22.85 7.56 -12.55
N GLN A 32 23.74 7.93 -11.67
CA GLN A 32 23.56 8.99 -10.71
C GLN A 32 24.71 10.01 -10.84
N GLU A 33 24.38 11.27 -10.85
CA GLU A 33 25.32 12.37 -10.85
C GLU A 33 24.88 13.41 -9.81
N ARG A 34 25.60 13.52 -8.71
CA ARG A 34 25.20 14.37 -7.56
C ARG A 34 23.78 14.03 -7.10
N ASP A 35 22.89 15.02 -7.05
CA ASP A 35 21.49 14.88 -6.62
C ASP A 35 20.54 14.67 -7.82
N VAL A 36 21.02 14.01 -8.88
CA VAL A 36 20.19 13.67 -10.05
C VAL A 36 20.35 12.18 -10.36
N LEU A 37 19.22 11.50 -10.43
CA LEU A 37 19.09 10.13 -10.89
C LEU A 37 18.65 10.15 -12.36
N TYR A 38 19.42 9.53 -13.22
CA TYR A 38 19.06 9.34 -14.63
C TYR A 38 18.54 7.93 -14.84
N VAL A 39 17.38 7.81 -15.48
CA VAL A 39 16.77 6.55 -15.87
C VAL A 39 16.49 6.62 -17.37
N GLY A 40 17.34 6.00 -18.17
CA GLY A 40 17.35 6.27 -19.60
C GLY A 40 17.64 7.76 -19.85
N ASP A 41 16.71 8.43 -20.55
CA ASP A 41 16.79 9.86 -20.86
C ASP A 41 16.14 10.77 -19.79
N ASP A 42 15.45 10.20 -18.80
CA ASP A 42 14.77 10.95 -17.75
C ASP A 42 15.77 11.38 -16.67
N ALA A 43 15.81 12.68 -16.36
CA ALA A 43 16.56 13.26 -15.25
C ALA A 43 15.63 13.54 -14.07
N ILE A 44 15.84 12.88 -12.94
CA ILE A 44 14.99 12.92 -11.75
C ILE A 44 15.80 13.57 -10.62
N ARG A 45 15.30 14.67 -10.07
CA ARG A 45 15.94 15.34 -8.93
C ARG A 45 15.80 14.52 -7.66
N LEU A 46 16.90 14.27 -6.96
CA LEU A 46 16.91 13.65 -5.65
C LEU A 46 16.86 14.71 -4.55
N LEU A 47 16.02 14.46 -3.56
CA LEU A 47 15.87 15.30 -2.38
C LEU A 47 16.09 14.40 -1.16
N HIS A 48 16.72 14.98 -0.11
CA HIS A 48 17.02 14.27 1.14
C HIS A 48 16.42 15.02 2.34
N GLN A 49 15.19 15.54 2.15
CA GLN A 49 14.51 16.38 3.14
C GLN A 49 13.64 15.54 4.06
N LYS A 50 13.93 15.58 5.35
CA LYS A 50 13.14 14.88 6.37
C LYS A 50 11.82 15.55 6.68
N GLU A 51 11.80 16.89 6.69
CA GLU A 51 10.62 17.67 7.03
C GLU A 51 9.74 17.86 5.79
N LEU A 52 8.54 17.27 5.78
CA LEU A 52 7.63 17.27 4.63
C LEU A 52 7.23 18.68 4.19
N SER A 53 7.06 19.60 5.12
CA SER A 53 6.68 20.99 4.84
C SER A 53 7.77 21.82 4.16
N LEU A 54 9.02 21.36 4.17
CA LEU A 54 10.17 22.00 3.54
C LEU A 54 10.50 21.43 2.15
N LEU A 55 9.72 20.51 1.66
CA LEU A 55 9.90 19.95 0.32
C LEU A 55 9.52 20.97 -0.75
N PRO A 56 10.30 21.13 -1.81
CA PRO A 56 10.12 22.22 -2.79
C PRO A 56 9.09 21.84 -3.88
N TRP A 57 7.95 21.27 -3.51
CA TRP A 57 6.95 20.79 -4.47
C TRP A 57 6.38 21.91 -5.34
N GLY A 58 6.16 23.10 -4.75
CA GLY A 58 5.67 24.27 -5.48
C GLY A 58 6.69 24.78 -6.49
N GLU A 59 7.98 24.86 -6.11
CA GLU A 59 9.07 25.30 -7.00
C GLU A 59 9.27 24.33 -8.18
N LEU A 60 9.08 23.05 -7.92
CA LEU A 60 9.21 21.98 -8.92
C LEU A 60 7.95 21.79 -9.78
N GLY A 61 6.87 22.51 -9.49
CA GLY A 61 5.61 22.41 -10.21
C GLY A 61 4.93 21.05 -10.07
N VAL A 62 5.07 20.39 -8.90
CA VAL A 62 4.55 19.04 -8.68
C VAL A 62 3.03 19.06 -8.57
N ASP A 63 2.36 18.35 -9.47
CA ASP A 63 0.91 18.18 -9.44
C ASP A 63 0.47 17.13 -8.41
N VAL A 64 1.17 16.00 -8.36
CA VAL A 64 0.81 14.86 -7.50
C VAL A 64 2.05 14.35 -6.78
N VAL A 65 1.97 14.26 -5.45
CA VAL A 65 2.94 13.53 -4.63
C VAL A 65 2.42 12.10 -4.45
N LEU A 66 3.26 11.11 -4.75
CA LEU A 66 3.03 9.71 -4.37
C LEU A 66 3.78 9.46 -3.06
N ASP A 67 3.07 9.37 -1.94
CA ASP A 67 3.67 8.96 -0.68
C ASP A 67 3.73 7.44 -0.60
N CYS A 68 4.94 6.90 -0.75
CA CYS A 68 5.23 5.47 -0.71
C CYS A 68 5.96 5.04 0.57
N THR A 69 6.03 5.91 1.56
CA THR A 69 6.83 5.68 2.78
C THR A 69 6.24 4.62 3.71
N GLY A 70 4.93 4.43 3.70
CA GLY A 70 4.23 3.59 4.66
C GLY A 70 4.22 4.14 6.10
N VAL A 71 4.84 5.29 6.34
CA VAL A 71 4.96 5.94 7.66
C VAL A 71 3.85 6.95 7.88
N TYR A 72 3.60 7.77 6.88
CA TYR A 72 2.58 8.81 6.89
C TYR A 72 1.25 8.24 6.38
N GLY A 73 0.14 8.84 6.74
CA GLY A 73 -1.16 8.37 6.26
C GLY A 73 -2.35 9.09 6.88
N LYS A 74 -2.09 10.05 7.78
CA LYS A 74 -3.11 10.92 8.35
C LYS A 74 -3.36 12.12 7.42
N ARG A 75 -4.51 12.75 7.56
CA ARG A 75 -4.81 14.01 6.87
C ARG A 75 -3.71 15.06 7.12
N SER A 76 -3.28 15.21 8.39
CA SER A 76 -2.23 16.16 8.76
C SER A 76 -0.92 15.97 7.99
N ASP A 77 -0.55 14.72 7.69
CA ASP A 77 0.68 14.43 6.95
C ASP A 77 0.52 14.86 5.47
N GLY A 78 -0.62 14.56 4.88
CA GLY A 78 -0.93 14.99 3.52
C GLY A 78 -0.99 16.51 3.39
N GLU A 79 -1.53 17.21 4.38
CA GLU A 79 -1.60 18.67 4.41
C GLU A 79 -0.21 19.32 4.44
N LEU A 80 0.82 18.68 4.99
CA LEU A 80 2.20 19.16 4.90
C LEU A 80 2.70 19.17 3.45
N HIS A 81 2.43 18.13 2.67
CA HIS A 81 2.77 18.11 1.25
C HIS A 81 2.00 19.16 0.46
N LEU A 82 0.71 19.37 0.78
CA LEU A 82 -0.10 20.42 0.13
C LEU A 82 0.42 21.82 0.46
N SER A 83 0.83 22.06 1.71
CA SER A 83 1.42 23.34 2.14
C SER A 83 2.78 23.58 1.50
N ALA A 84 3.52 22.53 1.19
CA ALA A 84 4.77 22.57 0.43
C ALA A 84 4.57 22.80 -1.08
N GLY A 85 3.32 22.92 -1.54
CA GLY A 85 2.96 23.32 -2.90
C GLY A 85 2.50 22.19 -3.82
N ALA A 86 2.38 20.95 -3.35
CA ALA A 86 1.74 19.90 -4.12
C ALA A 86 0.25 20.17 -4.30
N LYS A 87 -0.32 19.82 -5.45
CA LYS A 87 -1.75 19.99 -5.69
C LYS A 87 -2.57 18.84 -5.09
N LYS A 88 -2.04 17.62 -5.15
CA LYS A 88 -2.67 16.39 -4.64
C LYS A 88 -1.63 15.47 -4.01
N VAL A 89 -2.10 14.60 -3.10
CA VAL A 89 -1.29 13.52 -2.51
C VAL A 89 -2.02 12.20 -2.67
N LEU A 90 -1.33 11.21 -3.17
CA LEU A 90 -1.79 9.83 -3.23
C LEU A 90 -0.90 8.97 -2.31
N PHE A 91 -1.49 8.45 -1.25
CA PHE A 91 -0.83 7.46 -0.39
C PHE A 91 -0.93 6.08 -1.04
N SER A 92 0.21 5.43 -1.27
CA SER A 92 0.28 4.07 -1.85
C SER A 92 -0.14 2.97 -0.87
N HIS A 93 -0.50 3.33 0.36
CA HIS A 93 -0.82 2.47 1.49
C HIS A 93 -2.12 2.92 2.17
N PRO A 94 -2.66 2.15 3.15
CA PRO A 94 -3.88 2.51 3.85
C PRO A 94 -3.74 3.83 4.58
N GLY A 95 -4.57 4.79 4.23
CA GLY A 95 -4.64 6.08 4.90
C GLY A 95 -5.69 6.13 6.01
N GLY A 96 -5.73 7.23 6.74
CA GLY A 96 -6.72 7.52 7.76
C GLY A 96 -8.15 7.57 7.21
N ALA A 97 -9.12 7.46 8.12
CA ALA A 97 -10.54 7.59 7.75
C ALA A 97 -10.92 9.05 7.40
N ASP A 98 -10.05 9.98 7.75
CA ASP A 98 -10.18 11.42 7.57
C ASP A 98 -9.66 11.93 6.21
N LEU A 99 -9.13 11.05 5.36
CA LEU A 99 -8.76 11.40 3.99
C LEU A 99 -10.01 11.61 3.12
N ASP A 100 -9.83 12.30 2.00
CA ASP A 100 -10.95 12.63 1.10
C ASP A 100 -11.53 11.37 0.44
N ALA A 101 -10.69 10.39 0.10
CA ALA A 101 -11.14 9.12 -0.45
C ALA A 101 -10.12 7.99 -0.20
N THR A 102 -10.65 6.75 -0.13
CA THR A 102 -9.86 5.53 -0.35
C THR A 102 -10.38 4.88 -1.61
N VAL A 103 -9.50 4.61 -2.56
CA VAL A 103 -9.87 4.18 -3.91
C VAL A 103 -9.24 2.83 -4.24
N ILE A 104 -10.07 1.91 -4.72
CA ILE A 104 -9.64 0.67 -5.37
C ILE A 104 -10.04 0.79 -6.83
N TYR A 105 -9.03 0.84 -7.71
CA TYR A 105 -9.26 1.00 -9.13
C TYR A 105 -10.12 -0.15 -9.71
N GLY A 106 -11.05 0.18 -10.58
CA GLY A 106 -12.02 -0.78 -11.12
C GLY A 106 -13.27 -0.98 -10.25
N VAL A 107 -13.23 -0.59 -8.97
CA VAL A 107 -14.37 -0.78 -8.05
C VAL A 107 -15.07 0.53 -7.71
N ASN A 108 -14.35 1.48 -7.13
CA ASN A 108 -14.93 2.75 -6.69
C ASN A 108 -14.19 3.99 -7.21
N HIS A 109 -13.30 3.84 -8.19
CA HIS A 109 -12.50 4.95 -8.74
C HIS A 109 -13.36 6.06 -9.36
N GLN A 110 -14.58 5.74 -9.82
CA GLN A 110 -15.55 6.71 -10.35
C GLN A 110 -16.09 7.67 -9.28
N GLN A 111 -15.88 7.37 -7.99
CA GLN A 111 -16.25 8.25 -6.88
C GLN A 111 -15.24 9.39 -6.67
N LEU A 112 -14.08 9.35 -7.35
CA LEU A 112 -13.11 10.43 -7.28
C LEU A 112 -13.68 11.71 -7.87
N GLN A 113 -13.51 12.80 -7.13
CA GLN A 113 -13.92 14.15 -7.51
C GLN A 113 -12.69 15.03 -7.68
N ALA A 114 -12.84 16.13 -8.42
CA ALA A 114 -11.75 17.07 -8.68
C ALA A 114 -11.21 17.70 -7.37
N GLU A 115 -12.09 17.86 -6.39
CA GLU A 115 -11.84 18.45 -5.07
C GLU A 115 -11.06 17.51 -4.15
N HIS A 116 -11.06 16.22 -4.39
CA HIS A 116 -10.31 15.24 -3.58
C HIS A 116 -8.81 15.47 -3.78
N ARG A 117 -8.15 15.88 -2.71
CA ARG A 117 -6.72 16.22 -2.72
C ARG A 117 -5.86 15.20 -2.00
N LEU A 118 -6.41 14.52 -1.00
CA LEU A 118 -5.73 13.53 -0.16
C LEU A 118 -6.42 12.18 -0.35
N VAL A 119 -5.80 11.30 -1.11
CA VAL A 119 -6.38 10.03 -1.52
C VAL A 119 -5.48 8.86 -1.10
N SER A 120 -6.08 7.77 -0.64
CA SER A 120 -5.38 6.51 -0.36
C SER A 120 -5.73 5.46 -1.42
N ASN A 121 -4.73 4.70 -1.87
CA ASN A 121 -4.91 3.54 -2.74
C ASN A 121 -5.24 2.23 -1.97
N GLY A 122 -5.47 2.32 -0.64
CA GLY A 122 -5.68 1.15 0.19
C GLY A 122 -4.43 0.30 0.37
N SER A 123 -4.59 -0.95 0.81
CA SER A 123 -3.48 -1.90 0.96
C SER A 123 -3.38 -2.84 -0.23
N CYS A 124 -2.23 -3.53 -0.36
CA CYS A 124 -2.06 -4.61 -1.34
C CYS A 124 -3.16 -5.68 -1.22
N THR A 125 -3.50 -6.07 0.01
CA THR A 125 -4.54 -7.06 0.29
C THR A 125 -5.95 -6.54 -0.02
N THR A 126 -6.24 -5.27 0.25
CA THR A 126 -7.50 -4.63 -0.16
C THR A 126 -7.64 -4.59 -1.68
N ASN A 127 -6.59 -4.22 -2.40
CA ASN A 127 -6.61 -4.20 -3.87
C ASN A 127 -6.85 -5.58 -4.49
N CYS A 128 -6.43 -6.65 -3.81
CA CYS A 128 -6.71 -8.03 -4.23
C CYS A 128 -8.16 -8.43 -3.92
N ILE A 129 -8.60 -8.27 -2.66
CA ILE A 129 -9.84 -8.92 -2.20
C ILE A 129 -11.11 -8.14 -2.56
N ILE A 130 -11.06 -6.82 -2.62
CA ILE A 130 -12.23 -5.96 -2.88
C ILE A 130 -12.90 -6.24 -4.22
N PRO A 131 -12.18 -6.38 -5.35
CA PRO A 131 -12.81 -6.76 -6.61
C PRO A 131 -13.50 -8.13 -6.56
N ILE A 132 -12.91 -9.09 -5.84
CA ILE A 132 -13.46 -10.44 -5.69
C ILE A 132 -14.75 -10.40 -4.84
N ILE A 133 -14.71 -9.69 -3.70
CA ILE A 133 -15.91 -9.50 -2.86
C ILE A 133 -17.02 -8.85 -3.68
N LYS A 134 -16.71 -7.81 -4.47
CA LYS A 134 -17.70 -7.16 -5.32
C LYS A 134 -18.35 -8.13 -6.29
N LEU A 135 -17.58 -8.93 -7.00
CA LEU A 135 -18.11 -9.92 -7.95
C LEU A 135 -18.99 -10.96 -7.28
N LEU A 136 -18.60 -11.45 -6.11
CA LEU A 136 -19.38 -12.43 -5.36
C LEU A 136 -20.65 -11.82 -4.77
N ASP A 137 -20.57 -10.59 -4.26
CA ASP A 137 -21.75 -9.89 -3.72
C ASP A 137 -22.76 -9.56 -4.81
N ASP A 138 -22.31 -9.05 -5.95
CA ASP A 138 -23.17 -8.74 -7.10
C ASP A 138 -23.89 -10.00 -7.61
N ALA A 139 -23.22 -11.16 -7.63
CA ALA A 139 -23.77 -12.40 -8.15
C ALA A 139 -24.68 -13.13 -7.14
N TYR A 140 -24.26 -13.24 -5.88
CA TYR A 140 -24.86 -14.13 -4.89
C TYR A 140 -25.38 -13.43 -3.63
N GLY A 141 -24.96 -12.20 -3.38
CA GLY A 141 -25.19 -11.48 -2.13
C GLY A 141 -24.40 -12.10 -0.97
N ILE A 142 -23.51 -11.33 -0.37
CA ILE A 142 -22.71 -11.79 0.77
C ILE A 142 -23.39 -11.37 2.08
N GLU A 143 -23.60 -12.32 2.99
CA GLU A 143 -24.10 -12.04 4.35
C GLU A 143 -22.94 -11.75 5.32
N SER A 144 -21.87 -12.53 5.25
CA SER A 144 -20.68 -12.40 6.09
C SER A 144 -19.49 -13.12 5.46
N GLY A 145 -18.28 -12.88 5.98
CA GLY A 145 -17.09 -13.58 5.51
C GLY A 145 -15.92 -13.52 6.48
N THR A 146 -14.97 -14.40 6.26
CA THR A 146 -13.66 -14.41 6.92
C THR A 146 -12.55 -14.40 5.90
N VAL A 147 -11.48 -13.68 6.21
CA VAL A 147 -10.31 -13.56 5.33
C VAL A 147 -9.05 -13.94 6.09
N THR A 148 -8.30 -14.88 5.57
CA THR A 148 -6.95 -15.19 6.06
C THR A 148 -5.92 -14.76 5.02
N THR A 149 -5.00 -13.86 5.39
CA THR A 149 -3.88 -13.50 4.53
C THR A 149 -2.63 -14.26 4.95
N ILE A 150 -2.02 -14.95 3.99
CA ILE A 150 -0.73 -15.66 4.13
C ILE A 150 0.28 -14.82 3.34
N HIS A 151 0.93 -13.91 4.05
CA HIS A 151 1.68 -12.81 3.45
C HIS A 151 3.19 -13.04 3.51
N SER A 152 3.90 -12.68 2.45
CA SER A 152 5.36 -12.70 2.44
C SER A 152 5.96 -11.86 3.57
N ALA A 153 7.22 -12.14 3.92
CA ALA A 153 7.97 -11.37 4.89
C ALA A 153 8.08 -9.90 4.44
N MET A 154 8.06 -9.01 5.42
CA MET A 154 8.25 -7.57 5.18
C MET A 154 9.40 -7.06 6.04
N HIS A 155 9.95 -5.90 5.69
CA HIS A 155 11.07 -5.30 6.39
C HIS A 155 10.74 -4.80 7.82
N ASP A 156 9.48 -4.83 8.24
CA ASP A 156 9.05 -4.60 9.62
C ASP A 156 9.25 -5.82 10.54
N GLN A 157 9.86 -6.89 10.03
CA GLN A 157 10.17 -8.12 10.73
C GLN A 157 11.67 -8.29 10.93
N GLN A 158 12.06 -8.98 12.00
CA GLN A 158 13.47 -9.26 12.30
C GLN A 158 13.97 -10.40 11.41
N VAL A 159 15.17 -10.25 10.84
CA VAL A 159 15.82 -11.31 10.05
C VAL A 159 16.19 -12.50 10.94
N ILE A 160 16.68 -12.20 12.14
CA ILE A 160 16.97 -13.15 13.23
C ILE A 160 16.19 -12.70 14.48
N ASP A 161 16.09 -13.54 15.51
CA ASP A 161 15.44 -13.20 16.74
C ASP A 161 16.01 -11.89 17.34
N ALA A 162 15.17 -10.90 17.51
CA ALA A 162 15.53 -9.60 18.07
C ALA A 162 14.32 -8.95 18.76
N TYR A 163 14.60 -7.94 19.59
CA TYR A 163 13.56 -7.23 20.30
C TYR A 163 12.55 -6.55 19.34
N HIS A 164 11.27 -6.74 19.67
CA HIS A 164 10.15 -6.02 19.07
C HIS A 164 9.06 -5.81 20.13
N PRO A 165 8.34 -4.66 20.16
CA PRO A 165 7.25 -4.44 21.13
C PRO A 165 6.13 -5.48 21.04
N ASP A 166 5.80 -5.94 19.84
CA ASP A 166 4.94 -7.11 19.65
C ASP A 166 5.79 -8.37 19.71
N LEU A 167 5.63 -9.15 20.77
CA LEU A 167 6.43 -10.36 21.03
C LEU A 167 6.29 -11.42 19.92
N ARG A 168 5.20 -11.45 19.17
CA ARG A 168 5.03 -12.34 18.02
C ARG A 168 6.06 -12.06 16.93
N ARG A 169 6.47 -10.78 16.78
CA ARG A 169 7.43 -10.30 15.78
C ARG A 169 8.88 -10.35 16.23
N THR A 170 9.17 -10.91 17.40
CA THR A 170 10.56 -11.11 17.87
C THR A 170 11.27 -12.28 17.18
N ARG A 171 10.56 -13.04 16.35
CA ARG A 171 11.02 -14.26 15.70
C ARG A 171 11.58 -14.00 14.32
N ALA A 172 12.56 -14.83 13.95
CA ALA A 172 13.23 -14.80 12.66
C ALA A 172 12.23 -14.96 11.50
N ALA A 173 12.13 -13.95 10.66
CA ALA A 173 11.22 -13.91 9.52
C ALA A 173 11.49 -15.02 8.50
N SER A 174 12.76 -15.49 8.42
CA SER A 174 13.20 -16.53 7.47
C SER A 174 12.79 -17.95 7.84
N GLN A 175 12.26 -18.18 9.06
CA GLN A 175 11.97 -19.52 9.58
C GLN A 175 10.61 -19.66 10.25
N SER A 176 9.87 -18.57 10.43
CA SER A 176 8.69 -18.55 11.29
C SER A 176 7.43 -18.17 10.54
N ILE A 177 6.30 -18.76 10.95
CA ILE A 177 4.96 -18.27 10.63
C ILE A 177 4.56 -17.33 11.76
N ILE A 178 4.41 -16.04 11.45
CA ILE A 178 4.23 -15.00 12.46
C ILE A 178 2.84 -14.38 12.31
N PRO A 179 1.92 -14.59 13.30
CA PRO A 179 0.66 -13.88 13.33
C PRO A 179 0.89 -12.38 13.52
N VAL A 180 0.18 -11.57 12.74
CA VAL A 180 0.25 -10.10 12.82
C VAL A 180 -1.16 -9.51 12.80
N ASP A 181 -1.30 -8.33 13.37
CA ASP A 181 -2.56 -7.60 13.30
C ASP A 181 -2.82 -7.12 11.87
N THR A 182 -4.08 -7.11 11.47
CA THR A 182 -4.51 -6.61 10.17
C THR A 182 -5.72 -5.69 10.30
N LYS A 183 -5.75 -4.66 9.48
CA LYS A 183 -6.90 -3.77 9.32
C LYS A 183 -7.73 -4.10 8.08
N LEU A 184 -7.61 -5.32 7.54
CA LEU A 184 -8.25 -5.69 6.29
C LEU A 184 -9.78 -5.64 6.38
N ALA A 185 -10.38 -6.12 7.47
CA ALA A 185 -11.82 -6.03 7.68
C ALA A 185 -12.32 -4.56 7.67
N ALA A 186 -11.60 -3.67 8.36
CA ALA A 186 -11.89 -2.23 8.32
C ALA A 186 -11.68 -1.63 6.91
N GLY A 187 -10.72 -2.15 6.15
CA GLY A 187 -10.49 -1.78 4.74
C GLY A 187 -11.67 -2.18 3.85
N ILE A 188 -12.21 -3.38 4.05
CA ILE A 188 -13.41 -3.88 3.34
C ILE A 188 -14.61 -2.97 3.66
N THR A 189 -14.86 -2.72 4.94
CA THR A 189 -15.98 -1.86 5.39
C THR A 189 -15.87 -0.43 4.84
N ARG A 190 -14.66 0.09 4.69
CA ARG A 190 -14.44 1.44 4.13
C ARG A 190 -14.89 1.56 2.69
N ILE A 191 -14.71 0.51 1.89
CA ILE A 191 -15.13 0.47 0.48
C ILE A 191 -16.59 0.03 0.35
N PHE A 192 -17.01 -0.90 1.20
CA PHE A 192 -18.36 -1.46 1.24
C PHE A 192 -18.99 -1.30 2.63
N PRO A 193 -19.59 -0.13 2.93
CA PRO A 193 -20.16 0.15 4.25
C PRO A 193 -21.25 -0.85 4.69
N GLN A 194 -21.93 -1.51 3.73
CA GLN A 194 -22.91 -2.56 4.01
C GLN A 194 -22.32 -3.78 4.72
N PHE A 195 -20.99 -3.96 4.69
CA PHE A 195 -20.30 -5.06 5.37
C PHE A 195 -19.73 -4.67 6.74
N ASN A 196 -20.21 -3.57 7.33
CA ASN A 196 -19.82 -3.25 8.69
C ASN A 196 -20.12 -4.42 9.64
N ASP A 197 -19.13 -4.82 10.43
CA ASP A 197 -19.17 -5.94 11.38
C ASP A 197 -19.57 -7.32 10.76
N ARG A 198 -19.41 -7.47 9.43
CA ARG A 198 -19.72 -8.72 8.72
C ARG A 198 -18.50 -9.47 8.24
N PHE A 199 -17.34 -8.87 8.28
CA PHE A 199 -16.08 -9.50 7.91
C PHE A 199 -15.10 -9.51 9.09
N GLU A 200 -14.45 -10.66 9.26
CA GLU A 200 -13.29 -10.80 10.14
C GLU A 200 -12.04 -11.13 9.31
N ALA A 201 -10.89 -10.71 9.77
CA ALA A 201 -9.64 -10.96 9.07
C ALA A 201 -8.51 -11.29 10.05
N ILE A 202 -7.72 -12.27 9.68
CA ILE A 202 -6.45 -12.62 10.31
C ILE A 202 -5.32 -12.54 9.28
N ALA A 203 -4.10 -12.31 9.75
CA ALA A 203 -2.93 -12.27 8.89
C ALA A 203 -1.78 -13.04 9.51
N VAL A 204 -1.05 -13.76 8.68
CA VAL A 204 0.20 -14.40 9.06
C VAL A 204 1.29 -14.02 8.05
N ARG A 205 2.49 -13.80 8.55
CA ARG A 205 3.70 -13.66 7.74
C ARG A 205 4.34 -15.02 7.59
N VAL A 206 4.81 -15.33 6.39
CA VAL A 206 5.50 -16.58 6.07
C VAL A 206 6.89 -16.30 5.49
N PRO A 207 7.85 -17.26 5.60
CA PRO A 207 9.22 -17.05 5.19
C PRO A 207 9.41 -17.14 3.65
N THR A 208 8.68 -16.28 2.94
CA THR A 208 8.82 -16.07 1.49
C THR A 208 9.13 -14.61 1.23
N ILE A 209 9.89 -14.31 0.21
CA ILE A 209 10.30 -12.95 -0.13
C ILE A 209 9.24 -12.20 -0.96
N ASN A 210 8.32 -12.92 -1.56
CA ASN A 210 7.32 -12.36 -2.47
C ASN A 210 6.04 -13.18 -2.47
N VAL A 211 4.97 -12.62 -3.01
CA VAL A 211 3.63 -13.19 -3.17
C VAL A 211 2.85 -13.30 -1.85
N THR A 212 1.55 -13.18 -1.95
CA THR A 212 0.61 -13.36 -0.83
C THR A 212 -0.53 -14.26 -1.31
N ALA A 213 -0.86 -15.28 -0.52
CA ALA A 213 -2.10 -16.02 -0.69
C ALA A 213 -3.20 -15.44 0.21
N ILE A 214 -4.42 -15.42 -0.28
CA ILE A 214 -5.59 -15.03 0.49
C ILE A 214 -6.60 -16.16 0.45
N ASP A 215 -7.01 -16.62 1.62
CA ASP A 215 -8.14 -17.52 1.79
C ASP A 215 -9.37 -16.71 2.17
N LEU A 216 -10.42 -16.80 1.35
CA LEU A 216 -11.70 -16.12 1.54
C LEU A 216 -12.81 -17.14 1.71
N SER A 217 -13.46 -17.12 2.86
CA SER A 217 -14.70 -17.86 3.11
C SER A 217 -15.86 -16.88 3.25
N VAL A 218 -16.94 -17.08 2.49
CA VAL A 218 -18.12 -16.22 2.52
C VAL A 218 -19.39 -17.02 2.73
N LYS A 219 -20.32 -16.46 3.50
CA LYS A 219 -21.69 -16.91 3.57
C LYS A 219 -22.51 -16.11 2.57
N ILE A 220 -23.09 -16.80 1.58
CA ILE A 220 -23.88 -16.18 0.52
C ILE A 220 -25.38 -16.31 0.82
N GLY A 221 -26.15 -15.27 0.48
CA GLY A 221 -27.58 -15.17 0.80
C GLY A 221 -28.52 -15.64 -0.29
N ARG A 222 -28.03 -15.76 -1.55
CA ARG A 222 -28.87 -16.04 -2.72
C ARG A 222 -28.59 -17.37 -3.43
N ALA A 223 -27.92 -18.31 -2.79
CA ALA A 223 -27.70 -19.63 -3.39
C ALA A 223 -29.00 -20.38 -3.53
N SER A 224 -29.41 -20.78 -4.73
CA SER A 224 -30.51 -21.73 -4.91
C SER A 224 -29.98 -23.14 -4.69
N CYS A 225 -30.80 -24.02 -4.05
CA CYS A 225 -30.45 -25.44 -3.87
C CYS A 225 -30.30 -26.22 -5.19
N ARG A 226 -30.44 -25.56 -6.33
CA ARG A 226 -30.30 -26.14 -7.69
C ARG A 226 -28.96 -25.82 -8.35
N GLU A 227 -28.18 -24.89 -7.82
CA GLU A 227 -26.88 -24.57 -8.35
C GLU A 227 -25.84 -25.52 -7.75
N ARG A 228 -25.45 -26.51 -8.54
CA ARG A 228 -24.25 -27.32 -8.25
C ARG A 228 -23.03 -26.48 -8.59
N VAL A 229 -22.32 -26.06 -7.59
CA VAL A 229 -20.99 -25.49 -7.74
C VAL A 229 -20.01 -26.60 -8.14
#